data_a65af7d10fc345b193d74c3cc3083467
#
_entry.id   a65af7d10fc345b193d74c3cc3083467
#
_cell.length_a   1.000
_cell.length_b   1.000
_cell.length_c   1.000
_cell.angle_alpha   90.00
_cell.angle_beta   90.00
_cell.angle_gamma   90.00
#
_symmetry.space_group_name_H-M   'P 1'
#
loop_
_entity.id
_entity.type
_entity.pdbx_description
1 polymer ?
#
loop_
_entity_poly.entity_id
_entity_poly.type
_entity_poly.pdbx_seq_one_letter_code
_entity_poly.pdbx_strand_id
1 'polypeptide(L)'
;MLRKIIKIDADRCNGCGLCANACHEGAIDIVDGKAKLMREHFCDGLGDCLPACPMNAISFEMREAPGYDEQAVLAAKREKEAKAVEKAAQSGDAPNALDNWPVQLKLVSPSSPVFWQCDLLVAADCTAYAYGNFHRDFVAGKVVVIGCPKLDAADYAEKLGEIIRENDVKSVTLTRMFVPCCGGMEYAVYQAVANAERDLPLRVVTIGADGAILADEEKGI
;
A
#
# COMPACT_ATOMS: atom_id res chain seq x y z
N MET A 1 36.14 6.52 -4.44
CA MET A 1 36.29 6.44 -5.92
C MET A 1 35.72 7.68 -6.56
N LEU A 2 36.28 8.11 -7.71
CA LEU A 2 35.70 9.25 -8.45
C LEU A 2 34.36 8.83 -9.04
N ARG A 3 33.29 9.55 -8.71
CA ARG A 3 31.91 9.24 -9.18
C ARG A 3 31.05 10.48 -9.25
N LYS A 4 29.98 10.36 -10.05
CA LYS A 4 28.90 11.34 -10.16
C LYS A 4 28.04 11.24 -8.88
N ILE A 5 27.84 12.36 -8.21
CA ILE A 5 27.04 12.46 -6.99
C ILE A 5 26.29 13.79 -7.01
N ILE A 6 25.22 13.91 -6.23
CA ILE A 6 24.51 15.19 -6.12
C ILE A 6 25.28 16.18 -5.23
N LYS A 7 25.14 17.46 -5.57
CA LYS A 7 25.55 18.61 -4.76
C LYS A 7 24.36 19.49 -4.48
N ILE A 8 24.17 19.88 -3.24
CA ILE A 8 23.07 20.76 -2.81
C ILE A 8 23.65 22.13 -2.42
N ASP A 9 23.15 23.15 -3.09
CA ASP A 9 23.47 24.54 -2.79
C ASP A 9 22.61 25.02 -1.62
N ALA A 10 23.24 25.18 -0.46
CA ALA A 10 22.56 25.60 0.78
C ALA A 10 22.00 27.03 0.71
N ASP A 11 22.60 27.92 -0.06
CA ASP A 11 22.15 29.30 -0.18
C ASP A 11 20.85 29.39 -0.99
N ARG A 12 20.71 28.57 -2.01
CA ARG A 12 19.51 28.46 -2.84
C ARG A 12 18.42 27.60 -2.21
N CYS A 13 18.77 26.69 -1.31
CA CYS A 13 17.81 25.77 -0.69
C CYS A 13 16.88 26.52 0.28
N ASN A 14 15.57 26.34 0.14
CA ASN A 14 14.55 26.88 1.06
C ASN A 14 14.06 25.86 2.12
N GLY A 15 14.62 24.64 2.15
CA GLY A 15 14.28 23.62 3.14
C GLY A 15 12.92 22.91 2.97
N CYS A 16 12.28 23.02 1.79
CA CYS A 16 10.94 22.48 1.56
C CYS A 16 10.82 20.94 1.68
N GLY A 17 11.92 20.19 1.68
CA GLY A 17 11.95 18.73 1.86
C GLY A 17 11.58 17.90 0.63
N LEU A 18 11.15 18.50 -0.48
CA LEU A 18 10.69 17.74 -1.67
C LEU A 18 11.76 16.82 -2.23
N CYS A 19 13.04 17.23 -2.22
CA CYS A 19 14.16 16.42 -2.67
C CYS A 19 14.45 15.21 -1.75
N ALA A 20 14.24 15.37 -0.44
CA ALA A 20 14.37 14.26 0.50
C ALA A 20 13.27 13.20 0.28
N ASN A 21 12.04 13.65 -0.01
CA ASN A 21 10.92 12.76 -0.34
C ASN A 21 11.11 12.07 -1.71
N ALA A 22 11.71 12.76 -2.68
CA ALA A 22 11.99 12.20 -4.01
C ALA A 22 13.24 11.30 -4.05
N CYS A 23 14.06 11.29 -2.99
CA CYS A 23 15.21 10.41 -2.89
C CYS A 23 14.77 9.01 -2.47
N HIS A 24 14.60 8.11 -3.41
CA HIS A 24 14.18 6.73 -3.15
C HIS A 24 15.14 5.97 -2.23
N GLU A 25 16.43 6.36 -2.24
CA GLU A 25 17.48 5.73 -1.46
C GLU A 25 17.66 6.34 -0.05
N GLY A 26 16.97 7.46 0.23
CA GLY A 26 17.03 8.11 1.52
C GLY A 26 18.40 8.72 1.84
N ALA A 27 19.15 9.18 0.83
CA ALA A 27 20.46 9.80 1.00
C ALA A 27 20.40 11.23 1.54
N ILE A 28 19.24 11.93 1.38
CA ILE A 28 19.05 13.35 1.70
C ILE A 28 18.20 13.49 2.97
N ASP A 29 18.66 14.30 3.91
CA ASP A 29 17.88 14.72 5.07
C ASP A 29 17.78 16.27 5.14
N ILE A 30 16.79 16.78 5.89
CA ILE A 30 16.67 18.19 6.21
C ILE A 30 17.33 18.44 7.57
N VAL A 31 18.39 19.23 7.57
CA VAL A 31 19.17 19.56 8.77
C VAL A 31 19.25 21.08 8.86
N ASP A 32 18.82 21.63 9.97
CA ASP A 32 18.78 23.10 10.23
C ASP A 32 17.99 23.88 9.15
N GLY A 33 16.88 23.27 8.67
CA GLY A 33 16.04 23.88 7.64
C GLY A 33 16.63 23.89 6.23
N LYS A 34 17.67 23.09 5.97
CA LYS A 34 18.33 22.95 4.66
C LYS A 34 18.49 21.47 4.30
N ALA A 35 18.34 21.15 3.02
CA ALA A 35 18.63 19.81 2.53
C ALA A 35 20.14 19.57 2.54
N LYS A 36 20.54 18.39 3.04
CA LYS A 36 21.95 17.95 3.05
C LYS A 36 22.04 16.49 2.59
N LEU A 37 23.08 16.18 1.82
CA LEU A 37 23.41 14.80 1.46
C LEU A 37 24.15 14.17 2.66
N MET A 38 23.42 13.44 3.49
CA MET A 38 23.94 12.89 4.73
C MET A 38 24.61 11.53 4.55
N ARG A 39 24.14 10.76 3.59
CA ARG A 39 24.63 9.41 3.30
C ARG A 39 25.08 9.31 1.86
N GLU A 40 26.35 9.61 1.63
CA GLU A 40 26.90 9.63 0.27
C GLU A 40 26.86 8.24 -0.40
N HIS A 41 27.06 7.18 0.37
CA HIS A 41 27.00 5.80 -0.12
C HIS A 41 25.55 5.31 -0.42
N PHE A 42 24.52 6.09 -0.06
CA PHE A 42 23.13 5.84 -0.44
C PHE A 42 22.76 6.54 -1.74
N CYS A 43 23.50 7.57 -2.16
CA CYS A 43 23.20 8.26 -3.41
C CYS A 43 23.66 7.39 -4.59
N ASP A 44 22.72 6.95 -5.44
CA ASP A 44 22.99 6.20 -6.66
C ASP A 44 23.52 7.06 -7.83
N GLY A 45 23.31 8.39 -7.75
CA GLY A 45 23.69 9.35 -8.77
C GLY A 45 22.72 9.43 -9.97
N LEU A 46 21.49 8.84 -9.86
CA LEU A 46 20.46 8.93 -10.90
C LEU A 46 19.84 10.32 -10.97
N GLY A 47 19.57 10.94 -9.81
CA GLY A 47 19.18 12.34 -9.75
C GLY A 47 17.69 12.62 -9.76
N ASP A 48 16.85 11.69 -9.29
CA ASP A 48 15.40 11.86 -9.15
C ASP A 48 15.02 13.05 -8.26
N CYS A 49 15.94 13.45 -7.37
CA CYS A 49 15.80 14.63 -6.52
C CYS A 49 15.94 15.98 -7.27
N LEU A 50 16.56 16.02 -8.49
CA LEU A 50 16.79 17.27 -9.21
C LEU A 50 15.48 17.91 -9.69
N PRO A 51 14.60 17.18 -10.43
CA PRO A 51 13.34 17.77 -10.90
C PRO A 51 12.38 18.10 -9.76
N ALA A 52 12.55 17.49 -8.58
CA ALA A 52 11.73 17.76 -7.42
C ALA A 52 12.11 19.09 -6.70
N CYS A 53 13.23 19.70 -7.03
CA CYS A 53 13.70 20.93 -6.37
C CYS A 53 13.14 22.19 -7.05
N PRO A 54 12.16 22.92 -6.46
CA PRO A 54 11.58 24.12 -7.08
C PRO A 54 12.57 25.30 -7.14
N MET A 55 13.64 25.24 -6.32
CA MET A 55 14.66 26.27 -6.28
C MET A 55 15.86 25.99 -7.19
N ASN A 56 15.86 24.87 -7.92
CA ASN A 56 17.02 24.40 -8.68
C ASN A 56 18.33 24.43 -7.87
N ALA A 57 18.25 24.07 -6.61
CA ALA A 57 19.39 24.07 -5.68
C ALA A 57 20.23 22.79 -5.76
N ILE A 58 19.86 21.84 -6.62
CA ILE A 58 20.54 20.54 -6.72
C ILE A 58 21.19 20.43 -8.09
N SER A 59 22.44 19.99 -8.11
CA SER A 59 23.22 19.73 -9.31
C SER A 59 24.03 18.45 -9.15
N PHE A 60 24.67 17.98 -10.23
CA PHE A 60 25.66 16.92 -10.15
C PHE A 60 27.07 17.49 -10.02
N GLU A 61 27.92 16.79 -9.29
CA GLU A 61 29.37 17.00 -9.32
C GLU A 61 30.09 15.66 -9.45
N MET A 62 31.31 15.73 -10.04
CA MET A 62 32.23 14.60 -10.05
C MET A 62 33.23 14.80 -8.92
N ARG A 63 33.21 13.94 -7.93
CA ARG A 63 34.17 13.98 -6.82
C ARG A 63 34.45 12.59 -6.25
N GLU A 64 35.48 12.53 -5.44
CA GLU A 64 35.71 11.32 -4.65
C GLU A 64 34.61 11.16 -3.61
N ALA A 65 33.95 10.01 -3.66
CA ALA A 65 32.90 9.62 -2.73
C ALA A 65 32.88 8.09 -2.55
N PRO A 66 32.32 7.58 -1.43
CA PRO A 66 32.06 6.16 -1.24
C PRO A 66 31.23 5.59 -2.41
N GLY A 67 31.45 4.34 -2.76
CA GLY A 67 30.60 3.64 -3.73
C GLY A 67 29.15 3.57 -3.25
N TYR A 68 28.22 3.40 -4.19
CA TYR A 68 26.82 3.10 -3.85
C TYR A 68 26.73 1.74 -3.17
N ASP A 69 26.02 1.69 -2.06
CA ASP A 69 25.83 0.48 -1.24
C ASP A 69 24.35 0.12 -1.14
N GLU A 70 23.91 -0.68 -2.11
CA GLU A 70 22.53 -1.15 -2.19
C GLU A 70 22.11 -1.94 -0.94
N GLN A 71 23.03 -2.75 -0.36
CA GLN A 71 22.70 -3.54 0.80
C GLN A 71 22.47 -2.68 2.04
N ALA A 72 23.27 -1.63 2.22
CA ALA A 72 23.06 -0.66 3.29
C ALA A 72 21.74 0.11 3.13
N VAL A 73 21.39 0.46 1.90
CA VAL A 73 20.11 1.12 1.58
C VAL A 73 18.92 0.20 1.94
N LEU A 74 18.95 -1.05 1.49
CA LEU A 74 17.88 -2.02 1.78
C LEU A 74 17.76 -2.30 3.29
N ALA A 75 18.89 -2.40 4.00
CA ALA A 75 18.90 -2.57 5.45
C ALA A 75 18.27 -1.37 6.16
N ALA A 76 18.60 -0.14 5.76
CA ALA A 76 18.04 1.08 6.32
C ALA A 76 16.53 1.23 6.02
N LYS A 77 16.06 0.84 4.83
CA LYS A 77 14.64 0.80 4.49
C LYS A 77 13.88 -0.14 5.43
N ARG A 78 14.35 -1.38 5.60
CA ARG A 78 13.77 -2.37 6.52
C ARG A 78 13.73 -1.89 7.98
N GLU A 79 14.80 -1.26 8.44
CA GLU A 79 14.86 -0.71 9.79
C GLU A 79 13.87 0.45 9.98
N LYS A 80 13.73 1.32 8.98
CA LYS A 80 12.75 2.41 9.00
C LYS A 80 11.31 1.89 9.03
N GLU A 81 11.00 0.86 8.23
CA GLU A 81 9.71 0.18 8.23
C GLU A 81 9.43 -0.48 9.58
N ALA A 82 10.39 -1.22 10.14
CA ALA A 82 10.25 -1.85 11.44
C ALA A 82 10.00 -0.83 12.56
N LYS A 83 10.74 0.29 12.58
CA LYS A 83 10.52 1.39 13.54
C LYS A 83 9.18 2.09 13.35
N ALA A 84 8.68 2.22 12.11
CA ALA A 84 7.37 2.79 11.84
C ALA A 84 6.26 1.88 12.39
N VAL A 85 6.38 0.56 12.22
CA VAL A 85 5.45 -0.44 12.78
C VAL A 85 5.47 -0.41 14.31
N GLU A 86 6.68 -0.38 14.92
CA GLU A 86 6.83 -0.32 16.37
C GLU A 86 6.24 0.98 16.95
N LYS A 87 6.50 2.12 16.32
CA LYS A 87 5.94 3.42 16.71
C LYS A 87 4.42 3.45 16.58
N ALA A 88 3.86 2.87 15.52
CA ALA A 88 2.42 2.76 15.33
C ALA A 88 1.78 1.86 16.41
N ALA A 89 2.44 0.76 16.77
CA ALA A 89 1.99 -0.11 17.86
C ALA A 89 1.97 0.59 19.22
N GLN A 90 2.87 1.55 19.45
CA GLN A 90 2.95 2.32 20.70
C GLN A 90 2.00 3.52 20.75
N SER A 91 1.69 4.12 19.58
CA SER A 91 0.79 5.30 19.51
C SER A 91 -0.70 4.95 19.50
N GLY A 92 -1.05 3.66 19.36
CA GLY A 92 -2.43 3.23 19.12
C GLY A 92 -2.96 3.58 17.74
N ASP A 93 -2.19 4.28 16.92
CA ASP A 93 -2.52 4.58 15.53
C ASP A 93 -2.13 3.39 14.64
N ALA A 94 -3.10 2.76 14.02
CA ALA A 94 -2.81 1.76 12.99
C ALA A 94 -2.22 2.46 11.76
N PRO A 95 -1.02 2.06 11.27
CA PRO A 95 -0.46 2.64 10.06
C PRO A 95 -1.38 2.35 8.87
N ASN A 96 -1.39 3.26 7.89
CA ASN A 96 -2.02 2.97 6.62
C ASN A 96 -1.28 1.79 5.96
N ALA A 97 -2.01 0.70 5.74
CA ALA A 97 -1.48 -0.53 5.13
C ALA A 97 -2.01 -0.74 3.70
N LEU A 98 -2.60 0.29 3.09
CA LEU A 98 -3.16 0.21 1.74
C LEU A 98 -2.05 0.37 0.70
N ASP A 99 -1.86 -0.66 -0.13
CA ASP A 99 -0.79 -0.72 -1.14
C ASP A 99 -1.31 -0.58 -2.58
N ASN A 100 -2.64 -0.53 -2.79
CA ASN A 100 -3.22 -0.38 -4.13
C ASN A 100 -4.20 0.79 -4.22
N TRP A 101 -4.28 1.37 -5.42
CA TRP A 101 -5.25 2.39 -5.78
C TRP A 101 -5.59 2.29 -7.27
N PRO A 102 -6.87 2.45 -7.70
CA PRO A 102 -8.06 2.69 -6.87
C PRO A 102 -8.49 1.45 -6.09
N VAL A 103 -9.35 1.64 -5.06
CA VAL A 103 -9.90 0.54 -4.25
C VAL A 103 -11.34 0.19 -4.63
N GLN A 104 -12.10 1.12 -5.22
CA GLN A 104 -13.48 0.86 -5.63
C GLN A 104 -13.56 -0.21 -6.70
N LEU A 105 -14.28 -1.30 -6.42
CA LEU A 105 -14.41 -2.44 -7.32
C LEU A 105 -14.89 -2.03 -8.73
N LYS A 106 -15.75 -1.02 -8.84
CA LYS A 106 -16.20 -0.49 -10.14
C LYS A 106 -15.10 0.18 -10.95
N LEU A 107 -14.07 0.72 -10.31
CA LEU A 107 -12.98 1.49 -10.95
C LEU A 107 -11.76 0.67 -11.32
N VAL A 108 -11.53 -0.47 -10.68
CA VAL A 108 -10.37 -1.32 -10.98
C VAL A 108 -10.55 -2.07 -12.30
N SER A 109 -9.45 -2.32 -13.02
CA SER A 109 -9.45 -3.25 -14.15
C SER A 109 -9.21 -4.67 -13.67
N PRO A 110 -9.99 -5.68 -14.08
CA PRO A 110 -9.73 -7.08 -13.71
C PRO A 110 -8.33 -7.57 -14.12
N SER A 111 -7.79 -7.08 -15.23
CA SER A 111 -6.45 -7.42 -15.73
C SER A 111 -5.32 -6.58 -15.12
N SER A 112 -5.57 -5.83 -14.02
CA SER A 112 -4.54 -5.04 -13.37
C SER A 112 -3.47 -5.94 -12.75
N PRO A 113 -2.16 -5.67 -12.98
CA PRO A 113 -1.06 -6.47 -12.43
C PRO A 113 -1.05 -6.57 -10.90
N VAL A 114 -1.72 -5.66 -10.21
CA VAL A 114 -1.80 -5.65 -8.74
C VAL A 114 -2.50 -6.90 -8.19
N PHE A 115 -3.38 -7.52 -8.97
CA PHE A 115 -4.12 -8.73 -8.58
C PHE A 115 -3.33 -10.02 -8.76
N TRP A 116 -2.19 -9.99 -9.47
CA TRP A 116 -1.42 -11.19 -9.74
C TRP A 116 -0.92 -11.85 -8.46
N GLN A 117 -1.35 -13.10 -8.23
CA GLN A 117 -1.00 -13.91 -7.07
C GLN A 117 -1.17 -13.19 -5.72
N CYS A 118 -2.19 -12.34 -5.60
CA CYS A 118 -2.47 -11.61 -4.37
C CYS A 118 -3.34 -12.42 -3.39
N ASP A 119 -3.33 -11.98 -2.14
CA ASP A 119 -4.39 -12.23 -1.18
C ASP A 119 -5.41 -11.08 -1.32
N LEU A 120 -6.63 -11.39 -1.74
CA LEU A 120 -7.65 -10.38 -2.07
C LEU A 120 -8.55 -10.09 -0.86
N LEU A 121 -8.64 -8.81 -0.47
CA LEU A 121 -9.66 -8.34 0.46
C LEU A 121 -10.82 -7.69 -0.30
N VAL A 122 -12.00 -8.28 -0.20
CA VAL A 122 -13.26 -7.67 -0.64
C VAL A 122 -13.95 -7.10 0.59
N ALA A 123 -14.10 -5.77 0.68
CA ALA A 123 -14.67 -5.14 1.85
C ALA A 123 -15.95 -4.37 1.49
N ALA A 124 -17.01 -4.58 2.26
CA ALA A 124 -18.17 -3.70 2.18
C ALA A 124 -17.78 -2.29 2.68
N ASP A 125 -18.21 -1.24 1.98
CA ASP A 125 -17.79 0.16 2.21
C ASP A 125 -17.85 0.61 3.68
N CYS A 126 -18.80 0.09 4.45
CA CYS A 126 -18.99 0.50 5.84
C CYS A 126 -18.03 -0.16 6.83
N THR A 127 -17.34 -1.26 6.45
CA THR A 127 -16.59 -2.09 7.40
C THR A 127 -15.36 -1.38 7.97
N ALA A 128 -14.65 -0.60 7.14
CA ALA A 128 -13.50 0.17 7.58
C ALA A 128 -13.87 1.31 8.54
N TYR A 129 -15.10 1.81 8.47
CA TYR A 129 -15.60 2.85 9.39
C TYR A 129 -16.10 2.26 10.71
N ALA A 130 -16.60 1.03 10.69
CA ALA A 130 -17.12 0.37 11.88
C ALA A 130 -16.01 -0.27 12.74
N TYR A 131 -14.97 -0.84 12.10
CA TYR A 131 -13.91 -1.59 12.77
C TYR A 131 -12.62 -0.76 12.90
N GLY A 132 -12.27 -0.35 14.11
CA GLY A 132 -11.19 0.61 14.38
C GLY A 132 -9.78 0.15 13.97
N ASN A 133 -9.51 -1.17 13.93
CA ASN A 133 -8.20 -1.72 13.55
C ASN A 133 -8.17 -2.26 12.12
N PHE A 134 -9.01 -1.75 11.23
CA PHE A 134 -9.25 -2.31 9.90
C PHE A 134 -7.98 -2.49 9.08
N HIS A 135 -7.11 -1.48 9.06
CA HIS A 135 -5.85 -1.55 8.31
C HIS A 135 -4.91 -2.63 8.85
N ARG A 136 -4.79 -2.73 10.16
CA ARG A 136 -3.91 -3.72 10.80
C ARG A 136 -4.39 -5.16 10.57
N ASP A 137 -5.70 -5.39 10.75
CA ASP A 137 -6.23 -6.75 10.87
C ASP A 137 -6.73 -7.30 9.53
N PHE A 138 -7.08 -6.42 8.56
CA PHE A 138 -7.65 -6.86 7.29
C PHE A 138 -6.90 -6.37 6.07
N VAL A 139 -6.37 -5.13 6.04
CA VAL A 139 -5.73 -4.55 4.85
C VAL A 139 -4.29 -5.02 4.69
N ALA A 140 -3.54 -5.14 5.79
CA ALA A 140 -2.11 -5.43 5.74
C ALA A 140 -1.79 -6.69 4.92
N GLY A 141 -0.94 -6.53 3.91
CA GLY A 141 -0.50 -7.60 3.01
C GLY A 141 -1.53 -8.08 2.00
N LYS A 142 -2.64 -7.35 1.82
CA LYS A 142 -3.70 -7.72 0.86
C LYS A 142 -3.95 -6.63 -0.17
N VAL A 143 -4.36 -7.04 -1.35
CA VAL A 143 -4.94 -6.14 -2.34
C VAL A 143 -6.41 -5.92 -2.01
N VAL A 144 -6.81 -4.66 -1.91
CA VAL A 144 -8.12 -4.27 -1.40
C VAL A 144 -9.05 -3.83 -2.53
N VAL A 145 -10.26 -4.37 -2.54
CA VAL A 145 -11.38 -3.82 -3.31
C VAL A 145 -12.56 -3.57 -2.38
N ILE A 146 -13.25 -2.45 -2.58
CA ILE A 146 -14.41 -2.08 -1.77
C ILE A 146 -15.63 -1.86 -2.64
N GLY A 147 -16.81 -1.97 -2.06
CA GLY A 147 -18.07 -1.67 -2.73
C GLY A 147 -19.29 -1.83 -1.84
N CYS A 148 -20.42 -1.33 -2.35
CA CYS A 148 -21.73 -1.48 -1.71
C CYS A 148 -22.78 -1.94 -2.72
N PRO A 149 -23.24 -3.19 -2.68
CA PRO A 149 -24.23 -3.70 -3.65
C PRO A 149 -25.58 -2.99 -3.57
N LYS A 150 -25.82 -2.24 -2.50
CA LYS A 150 -27.04 -1.44 -2.35
C LYS A 150 -26.96 -0.09 -3.08
N LEU A 151 -25.75 0.49 -3.15
CA LEU A 151 -25.52 1.80 -3.77
C LEU A 151 -25.06 1.67 -5.22
N ASP A 152 -24.33 0.63 -5.52
CA ASP A 152 -23.77 0.40 -6.84
C ASP A 152 -24.70 -0.45 -7.72
N ALA A 153 -25.04 0.06 -8.88
CA ALA A 153 -25.72 -0.72 -9.92
C ALA A 153 -24.67 -1.51 -10.74
N ALA A 154 -24.09 -2.57 -10.15
CA ALA A 154 -23.03 -3.36 -10.78
C ALA A 154 -23.17 -4.84 -10.41
N ASP A 155 -22.79 -5.72 -11.34
CA ASP A 155 -22.62 -7.15 -11.08
C ASP A 155 -21.22 -7.39 -10.51
N TYR A 156 -21.16 -7.50 -9.21
CA TYR A 156 -19.91 -7.78 -8.50
C TYR A 156 -19.44 -9.22 -8.69
N ALA A 157 -20.35 -10.17 -8.90
CA ALA A 157 -19.99 -11.58 -9.08
C ALA A 157 -19.19 -11.79 -10.38
N GLU A 158 -19.61 -11.17 -11.47
CA GLU A 158 -18.92 -11.22 -12.75
C GLU A 158 -17.51 -10.64 -12.62
N LYS A 159 -17.40 -9.40 -12.14
CA LYS A 159 -16.12 -8.68 -12.05
C LYS A 159 -15.12 -9.33 -11.08
N LEU A 160 -15.58 -9.78 -9.92
CA LEU A 160 -14.74 -10.54 -8.98
C LEU A 160 -14.30 -11.87 -9.58
N GLY A 161 -15.21 -12.56 -10.29
CA GLY A 161 -14.88 -13.78 -11.01
C GLY A 161 -13.81 -13.59 -12.07
N GLU A 162 -13.83 -12.50 -12.82
CA GLU A 162 -12.76 -12.13 -13.77
C GLU A 162 -11.44 -11.89 -13.05
N ILE A 163 -11.43 -11.08 -11.99
CA ILE A 163 -10.22 -10.83 -11.18
C ILE A 163 -9.60 -12.15 -10.69
N ILE A 164 -10.43 -13.04 -10.13
CA ILE A 164 -9.97 -14.32 -9.57
C ILE A 164 -9.39 -15.24 -10.64
N ARG A 165 -10.08 -15.36 -11.79
CA ARG A 165 -9.64 -16.26 -12.86
C ARG A 165 -8.38 -15.79 -13.59
N GLU A 166 -8.30 -14.47 -13.87
CA GLU A 166 -7.23 -13.94 -14.71
C GLU A 166 -5.91 -13.74 -13.96
N ASN A 167 -5.93 -13.67 -12.62
CA ASN A 167 -4.76 -13.23 -11.85
C ASN A 167 -4.21 -14.26 -10.86
N ASP A 168 -4.67 -15.51 -10.89
CA ASP A 168 -4.21 -16.57 -9.97
C ASP A 168 -4.24 -16.13 -8.48
N VAL A 169 -5.34 -15.48 -8.06
CA VAL A 169 -5.56 -15.01 -6.69
C VAL A 169 -5.39 -16.18 -5.70
N LYS A 170 -4.64 -15.98 -4.60
CA LYS A 170 -4.29 -17.02 -3.62
C LYS A 170 -5.37 -17.28 -2.60
N SER A 171 -6.01 -16.22 -2.12
CA SER A 171 -7.09 -16.29 -1.13
C SER A 171 -8.04 -15.11 -1.27
N VAL A 172 -9.27 -15.27 -0.77
CA VAL A 172 -10.25 -14.20 -0.68
C VAL A 172 -10.67 -14.02 0.77
N THR A 173 -10.63 -12.79 1.26
CA THR A 173 -11.23 -12.39 2.53
C THR A 173 -12.39 -11.44 2.24
N LEU A 174 -13.57 -11.75 2.73
CA LEU A 174 -14.73 -10.85 2.70
C LEU A 174 -14.92 -10.23 4.09
N THR A 175 -14.98 -8.90 4.18
CA THR A 175 -15.51 -8.21 5.36
C THR A 175 -16.87 -7.60 5.05
N ARG A 176 -17.87 -7.87 5.88
CA ARG A 176 -19.24 -7.37 5.72
C ARG A 176 -19.83 -6.89 7.03
N MET A 177 -20.80 -5.99 6.94
CA MET A 177 -21.59 -5.60 8.10
C MET A 177 -22.71 -6.63 8.38
N PHE A 178 -23.08 -6.75 9.65
CA PHE A 178 -24.25 -7.52 10.07
C PHE A 178 -25.56 -6.78 9.78
N VAL A 179 -25.81 -6.53 8.48
CA VAL A 179 -27.02 -5.88 8.00
C VAL A 179 -27.47 -6.51 6.69
N PRO A 180 -28.80 -6.53 6.38
CA PRO A 180 -29.32 -7.21 5.21
C PRO A 180 -28.75 -6.70 3.87
N CYS A 181 -28.41 -5.42 3.78
CA CYS A 181 -27.87 -4.83 2.54
C CYS A 181 -26.48 -5.39 2.17
N CYS A 182 -25.71 -5.93 3.12
CA CYS A 182 -24.42 -6.58 2.83
C CYS A 182 -24.56 -8.05 2.36
N GLY A 183 -25.74 -8.64 2.40
CA GLY A 183 -25.98 -10.00 1.87
C GLY A 183 -25.70 -10.12 0.38
N GLY A 184 -25.91 -9.05 -0.38
CA GLY A 184 -25.58 -9.02 -1.80
C GLY A 184 -24.09 -9.11 -2.08
N MET A 185 -23.22 -8.54 -1.23
CA MET A 185 -21.77 -8.66 -1.35
C MET A 185 -21.31 -10.10 -1.07
N GLU A 186 -21.84 -10.68 0.00
CA GLU A 186 -21.55 -12.08 0.35
C GLU A 186 -21.95 -13.03 -0.78
N TYR A 187 -23.15 -12.87 -1.32
CA TYR A 187 -23.64 -13.66 -2.46
C TYR A 187 -22.69 -13.51 -3.67
N ALA A 188 -22.31 -12.27 -4.02
CA ALA A 188 -21.43 -12.02 -5.15
C ALA A 188 -20.06 -12.68 -4.99
N VAL A 189 -19.47 -12.63 -3.78
CA VAL A 189 -18.18 -13.28 -3.48
C VAL A 189 -18.30 -14.80 -3.58
N TYR A 190 -19.37 -15.40 -3.04
CA TYR A 190 -19.60 -16.83 -3.17
C TYR A 190 -19.72 -17.26 -4.64
N GLN A 191 -20.47 -16.53 -5.44
CA GLN A 191 -20.61 -16.84 -6.88
C GLN A 191 -19.25 -16.71 -7.60
N ALA A 192 -18.49 -15.67 -7.30
CA ALA A 192 -17.18 -15.43 -7.92
C ALA A 192 -16.17 -16.54 -7.59
N VAL A 193 -16.13 -17.00 -6.33
CA VAL A 193 -15.24 -18.07 -5.89
C VAL A 193 -15.68 -19.42 -6.46
N ALA A 194 -17.00 -19.74 -6.44
CA ALA A 194 -17.53 -20.96 -7.02
C ALA A 194 -17.26 -21.06 -8.53
N ASN A 195 -17.32 -19.94 -9.24
CA ASN A 195 -17.05 -19.87 -10.69
C ASN A 195 -15.56 -19.88 -11.02
N ALA A 196 -14.66 -19.85 -10.03
CA ALA A 196 -13.22 -19.93 -10.26
C ALA A 196 -12.73 -21.33 -10.66
N GLU A 197 -13.58 -22.36 -10.49
CA GLU A 197 -13.30 -23.78 -10.83
C GLU A 197 -12.02 -24.33 -10.18
N ARG A 198 -11.65 -23.79 -9.01
CA ARG A 198 -10.48 -24.24 -8.24
C ARG A 198 -10.73 -24.07 -6.75
N ASP A 199 -10.02 -24.83 -5.94
CA ASP A 199 -10.05 -24.69 -4.49
C ASP A 199 -9.39 -23.38 -4.08
N LEU A 200 -10.19 -22.42 -3.63
CA LEU A 200 -9.75 -21.07 -3.27
C LEU A 200 -10.19 -20.78 -1.83
N PRO A 201 -9.25 -20.60 -0.88
CA PRO A 201 -9.58 -20.28 0.50
C PRO A 201 -10.44 -18.99 0.58
N LEU A 202 -11.59 -19.10 1.21
CA LEU A 202 -12.50 -17.98 1.46
C LEU A 202 -12.72 -17.81 2.97
N ARG A 203 -12.36 -16.63 3.50
CA ARG A 203 -12.66 -16.20 4.86
C ARG A 203 -13.74 -15.12 4.83
N VAL A 204 -14.80 -15.30 5.63
CA VAL A 204 -15.91 -14.34 5.75
C VAL A 204 -15.95 -13.79 7.18
N VAL A 205 -15.80 -12.47 7.30
CA VAL A 205 -15.84 -11.77 8.59
C VAL A 205 -17.05 -10.86 8.64
N THR A 206 -17.91 -11.06 9.65
CA THR A 206 -19.10 -10.24 9.88
C THR A 206 -18.87 -9.28 11.04
N ILE A 207 -19.08 -7.99 10.80
CA ILE A 207 -18.80 -6.89 11.72
C ILE A 207 -20.11 -6.24 12.15
N GLY A 208 -20.28 -6.04 13.47
CA GLY A 208 -21.39 -5.30 14.05
C GLY A 208 -21.26 -3.78 13.87
N ALA A 209 -22.34 -3.05 14.05
CA ALA A 209 -22.34 -1.58 14.00
C ALA A 209 -21.51 -0.94 15.13
N ASP A 210 -21.30 -1.68 16.20
CA ASP A 210 -20.44 -1.32 17.35
C ASP A 210 -18.94 -1.63 17.12
N GLY A 211 -18.60 -2.18 15.96
CA GLY A 211 -17.24 -2.58 15.62
C GLY A 211 -16.82 -3.96 16.14
N ALA A 212 -17.71 -4.71 16.79
CA ALA A 212 -17.40 -6.07 17.22
C ALA A 212 -17.35 -7.04 16.02
N ILE A 213 -16.42 -7.99 16.03
CA ILE A 213 -16.44 -9.14 15.10
C ILE A 213 -17.48 -10.12 15.64
N LEU A 214 -18.58 -10.31 14.89
CA LEU A 214 -19.68 -11.20 15.26
C LEU A 214 -19.49 -12.62 14.73
N ALA A 215 -18.81 -12.78 13.61
CA ALA A 215 -18.46 -14.06 13.04
C ALA A 215 -17.15 -13.91 12.23
N ASP A 216 -16.33 -14.96 12.24
CA ASP A 216 -15.09 -15.09 11.48
C ASP A 216 -14.97 -16.55 11.06
N GLU A 217 -15.27 -16.84 9.79
CA GLU A 217 -15.48 -18.18 9.31
C GLU A 217 -14.65 -18.45 8.05
N GLU A 218 -13.91 -19.56 8.04
CA GLU A 218 -13.34 -20.10 6.81
C GLU A 218 -14.39 -20.97 6.12
N LYS A 219 -14.60 -20.74 4.85
CA LYS A 219 -15.54 -21.50 4.00
C LYS A 219 -14.75 -22.28 2.97
N GLY A 220 -14.90 -23.59 3.00
CA GLY A 220 -14.53 -24.46 1.87
C GLY A 220 -15.64 -24.38 0.82
N ILE A 221 -15.32 -24.03 -0.40
CA ILE A 221 -16.23 -24.03 -1.56
C ILE A 221 -15.68 -24.99 -2.59
#